data_336fd270c75a2c7cd1eb6b98d0c5b243
#
_entry.id   336fd270c75a2c7cd1eb6b98d0c5b243
#
_cell.length_a   1.000
_cell.length_b   1.000
_cell.length_c   1.000
_cell.angle_alpha   90.00
_cell.angle_beta   90.00
_cell.angle_gamma   90.00
#
_symmetry.space_group_name_H-M   'P 1'
#
loop_
_entity.id
_entity.type
_entity.pdbx_description
1 polymer ?
#
loop_
_entity_poly.entity_id
_entity_poly.type
_entity_poly.pdbx_seq_one_letter_code
_entity_poly.pdbx_strand_id
1 'polypeptide(L)'
;SLFKNSVALDYDYMPKLIKYREDEQFQMASCIKPLFQKRNGRNLFIYGKPGIGKTLACKNVLKEIEEQSDDIIPVYINCWQKNTSFKILIEICHLLDYKLTHNKKTDELFNVVKGILNKKSVVFVFDEADKLDDFDFLYSILEEVYRKSIFLINNDSSWLSELEDRIKSRLMPEMLEFRPYNNKEIDGIIRERIKYAFFENIWHEEAIELAVEKTFELGDIRSGLYLLREAGNAAEDRSSRKINLEDVKKAMEKLPEFSSKNTSELEEEKKFILDIIKKNSGKKIGEIYREYHAAGGKAIYKTFQRKIAKLEKESFISTEKIAGGKEGKTTIINIKDITRKITDF
;
A
#
# COMPACT_ATOMS: atom_id res chain seq x y z
N SER A 1 -16.39 -7.95 29.90
CA SER A 1 -15.37 -7.77 28.85
C SER A 1 -14.20 -6.98 29.39
N LEU A 2 -12.99 -7.33 28.92
CA LEU A 2 -11.77 -6.57 29.18
C LEU A 2 -11.66 -5.36 28.25
N PHE A 3 -12.35 -5.40 27.12
CA PHE A 3 -12.38 -4.35 26.15
C PHE A 3 -13.35 -3.23 26.53
N LYS A 4 -12.85 -1.99 26.55
CA LYS A 4 -13.64 -0.76 26.64
C LYS A 4 -14.12 -0.33 25.24
N ASN A 5 -13.25 -0.46 24.24
CA ASN A 5 -13.52 -0.13 22.84
C ASN A 5 -12.61 -0.95 21.93
N SER A 6 -13.05 -2.11 21.49
CA SER A 6 -12.27 -3.01 20.63
C SER A 6 -11.96 -2.41 19.25
N VAL A 7 -12.78 -1.47 18.77
CA VAL A 7 -12.57 -0.77 17.48
C VAL A 7 -11.25 0.03 17.47
N ALA A 8 -10.77 0.47 18.65
CA ALA A 8 -9.49 1.14 18.75
C ALA A 8 -8.28 0.28 18.37
N LEU A 9 -8.47 -1.04 18.20
CA LEU A 9 -7.46 -1.97 17.71
C LEU A 9 -7.61 -2.29 16.21
N ASP A 10 -8.59 -1.69 15.53
CA ASP A 10 -8.67 -1.77 14.08
C ASP A 10 -7.56 -0.90 13.45
N TYR A 11 -6.97 -1.39 12.36
CA TYR A 11 -5.86 -0.67 11.71
C TYR A 11 -6.30 0.57 10.94
N ASP A 12 -7.58 0.72 10.65
CA ASP A 12 -8.20 1.91 10.06
C ASP A 12 -8.78 2.87 11.11
N TYR A 13 -8.73 2.51 12.39
CA TYR A 13 -9.12 3.42 13.47
C TYR A 13 -8.23 4.67 13.50
N MET A 14 -8.86 5.84 13.41
CA MET A 14 -8.21 7.14 13.47
C MET A 14 -8.10 7.61 14.94
N PRO A 15 -6.90 7.59 15.55
CA PRO A 15 -6.71 8.20 16.87
C PRO A 15 -6.85 9.72 16.78
N LYS A 16 -7.10 10.38 17.91
CA LYS A 16 -7.19 11.85 17.97
C LYS A 16 -5.90 12.55 17.55
N LEU A 17 -4.75 11.93 17.83
CA LEU A 17 -3.42 12.42 17.44
C LEU A 17 -2.62 11.27 16.86
N ILE A 18 -1.96 11.52 15.76
CA ILE A 18 -1.02 10.58 15.16
C ILE A 18 0.38 10.98 15.62
N LYS A 19 0.82 10.34 16.70
CA LYS A 19 2.12 10.60 17.30
C LYS A 19 3.26 10.10 16.42
N TYR A 20 4.41 10.76 16.55
CA TYR A 20 5.67 10.40 15.89
C TYR A 20 5.62 10.51 14.36
N ARG A 21 4.64 11.30 13.84
CA ARG A 21 4.48 11.66 12.43
C ARG A 21 4.18 13.14 12.26
N GLU A 22 4.55 13.95 13.24
CA GLU A 22 4.31 15.38 13.25
C GLU A 22 5.04 16.08 12.09
N ASP A 23 6.30 15.72 11.84
CA ASP A 23 7.10 16.31 10.78
C ASP A 23 6.56 15.93 9.39
N GLU A 24 6.18 14.68 9.20
CA GLU A 24 5.60 14.21 7.95
C GLU A 24 4.24 14.88 7.69
N GLN A 25 3.39 15.02 8.70
CA GLN A 25 2.11 15.73 8.58
C GLN A 25 2.33 17.24 8.33
N PHE A 26 3.33 17.84 8.95
CA PHE A 26 3.71 19.23 8.68
C PHE A 26 4.16 19.44 7.23
N GLN A 27 4.97 18.53 6.67
CA GLN A 27 5.37 18.61 5.26
C GLN A 27 4.17 18.45 4.32
N MET A 28 3.25 17.53 4.60
CA MET A 28 1.99 17.41 3.84
C MET A 28 1.19 18.72 3.89
N ALA A 29 0.98 19.27 5.08
CA ALA A 29 0.27 20.53 5.27
C ALA A 29 0.96 21.69 4.53
N SER A 30 2.29 21.73 4.52
CA SER A 30 3.07 22.74 3.79
C SER A 30 2.86 22.66 2.28
N CYS A 31 2.69 21.45 1.72
CA CYS A 31 2.37 21.24 0.30
C CYS A 31 0.95 21.71 -0.03
N ILE A 32 0.03 21.63 0.90
CA ILE A 32 -1.39 21.99 0.73
C ILE A 32 -1.64 23.47 1.00
N LYS A 33 -0.87 24.09 1.89
CA LYS A 33 -1.06 25.48 2.32
C LYS A 33 -1.33 26.49 1.20
N PRO A 34 -0.68 26.44 0.00
CA PRO A 34 -0.98 27.38 -1.08
C PRO A 34 -2.43 27.29 -1.60
N LEU A 35 -3.09 26.13 -1.46
CA LEU A 35 -4.48 25.95 -1.91
C LEU A 35 -5.46 26.83 -1.13
N PHE A 36 -5.23 27.08 0.18
CA PHE A 36 -6.01 28.01 0.97
C PHE A 36 -5.93 29.45 0.46
N GLN A 37 -4.86 29.77 -0.28
CA GLN A 37 -4.64 31.06 -0.92
C GLN A 37 -5.07 31.06 -2.39
N LYS A 38 -5.83 30.07 -2.84
CA LYS A 38 -6.26 29.86 -4.24
C LYS A 38 -5.11 29.79 -5.23
N ARG A 39 -3.96 29.28 -4.79
CA ARG A 39 -2.77 28.98 -5.62
C ARG A 39 -2.58 27.48 -5.74
N ASN A 40 -1.83 27.02 -6.75
CA ASN A 40 -1.44 25.62 -6.83
C ASN A 40 -0.66 25.21 -5.61
N GLY A 41 -0.99 24.03 -5.08
CA GLY A 41 -0.19 23.35 -4.09
C GLY A 41 1.02 22.66 -4.70
N ARG A 42 1.77 21.93 -3.88
CA ARG A 42 2.91 21.12 -4.29
C ARG A 42 2.51 19.65 -4.28
N ASN A 43 3.05 18.89 -5.22
CA ASN A 43 2.83 17.46 -5.27
C ASN A 43 3.81 16.74 -4.36
N LEU A 44 3.43 15.57 -3.84
CA LEU A 44 4.21 14.82 -2.87
C LEU A 44 4.22 13.34 -3.22
N PHE A 45 5.38 12.72 -3.15
CA PHE A 45 5.54 11.29 -3.24
C PHE A 45 5.94 10.74 -1.87
N ILE A 46 5.04 9.98 -1.27
CA ILE A 46 5.14 9.44 0.09
C ILE A 46 5.52 7.97 -0.01
N TYR A 47 6.63 7.58 0.60
CA TYR A 47 7.11 6.20 0.52
C TYR A 47 7.66 5.70 1.87
N GLY A 48 7.78 4.38 1.99
CA GLY A 48 8.30 3.70 3.16
C GLY A 48 7.62 2.34 3.36
N LYS A 49 8.12 1.55 4.30
CA LYS A 49 7.62 0.18 4.55
C LYS A 49 6.11 0.14 4.82
N PRO A 50 5.44 -1.00 4.57
CA PRO A 50 4.04 -1.18 4.99
C PRO A 50 3.89 -1.07 6.50
N GLY A 51 2.70 -0.68 6.99
CA GLY A 51 2.36 -0.70 8.41
C GLY A 51 2.99 0.38 9.29
N ILE A 52 3.60 1.42 8.71
CA ILE A 52 4.27 2.52 9.44
C ILE A 52 3.48 3.83 9.47
N GLY A 53 2.20 3.80 9.09
CA GLY A 53 1.28 4.93 9.30
C GLY A 53 1.14 5.92 8.14
N LYS A 54 1.65 5.66 6.93
CA LYS A 54 1.52 6.55 5.76
C LYS A 54 0.06 6.93 5.45
N THR A 55 -0.76 5.93 5.21
CA THR A 55 -2.20 6.10 4.93
C THR A 55 -2.93 6.84 6.04
N LEU A 56 -2.64 6.47 7.29
CA LEU A 56 -3.29 7.06 8.45
C LEU A 56 -2.96 8.57 8.57
N ALA A 57 -1.68 8.94 8.41
CA ALA A 57 -1.25 10.33 8.44
C ALA A 57 -1.90 11.16 7.32
N CYS A 58 -1.96 10.62 6.08
CA CYS A 58 -2.64 11.29 4.99
C CYS A 58 -4.13 11.51 5.25
N LYS A 59 -4.83 10.47 5.73
CA LYS A 59 -6.26 10.58 6.07
C LYS A 59 -6.51 11.61 7.18
N ASN A 60 -5.61 11.70 8.18
CA ASN A 60 -5.73 12.71 9.22
C ASN A 60 -5.60 14.13 8.65
N VAL A 61 -4.61 14.37 7.78
CA VAL A 61 -4.43 15.66 7.13
C VAL A 61 -5.64 16.02 6.26
N LEU A 62 -6.19 15.07 5.50
CA LEU A 62 -7.40 15.30 4.70
C LEU A 62 -8.61 15.64 5.57
N LYS A 63 -8.78 14.95 6.70
CA LYS A 63 -9.85 15.25 7.66
C LYS A 63 -9.73 16.65 8.24
N GLU A 64 -8.51 17.07 8.63
CA GLU A 64 -8.27 18.43 9.12
C GLU A 64 -8.60 19.49 8.06
N ILE A 65 -8.29 19.24 6.78
CA ILE A 65 -8.66 20.13 5.69
C ILE A 65 -10.17 20.26 5.55
N GLU A 66 -10.89 19.14 5.58
CA GLU A 66 -12.35 19.10 5.49
C GLU A 66 -13.03 19.86 6.64
N GLU A 67 -12.44 19.79 7.86
CA GLU A 67 -12.93 20.52 9.03
C GLU A 67 -12.61 22.03 8.96
N GLN A 68 -11.54 22.43 8.23
CA GLN A 68 -11.08 23.82 8.21
C GLN A 68 -11.59 24.63 7.00
N SER A 69 -11.99 24.00 5.92
CA SER A 69 -12.35 24.73 4.69
C SER A 69 -13.29 23.98 3.77
N ASP A 70 -14.37 24.65 3.39
CA ASP A 70 -15.27 24.19 2.33
C ASP A 70 -14.74 24.47 0.92
N ASP A 71 -13.65 25.25 0.78
CA ASP A 71 -13.08 25.66 -0.51
C ASP A 71 -12.06 24.64 -1.06
N ILE A 72 -11.70 23.62 -0.27
CA ILE A 72 -10.77 22.57 -0.67
C ILE A 72 -11.47 21.22 -0.60
N ILE A 73 -11.47 20.51 -1.71
CA ILE A 73 -12.05 19.16 -1.81
C ILE A 73 -10.96 18.13 -1.51
N PRO A 74 -11.07 17.34 -0.44
CA PRO A 74 -10.20 16.19 -0.23
C PRO A 74 -10.69 14.99 -1.04
N VAL A 75 -9.79 14.34 -1.79
CA VAL A 75 -10.08 13.15 -2.57
C VAL A 75 -9.06 12.07 -2.19
N TYR A 76 -9.52 11.01 -1.52
CA TYR A 76 -8.70 9.85 -1.19
C TYR A 76 -9.17 8.63 -1.99
N ILE A 77 -8.25 7.98 -2.69
CA ILE A 77 -8.51 6.77 -3.47
C ILE A 77 -7.46 5.71 -3.16
N ASN A 78 -7.92 4.52 -2.79
CA ASN A 78 -7.09 3.33 -2.71
C ASN A 78 -6.99 2.66 -4.09
N CYS A 79 -5.79 2.69 -4.69
CA CYS A 79 -5.54 2.19 -6.03
C CYS A 79 -5.52 0.66 -6.12
N TRP A 80 -5.44 -0.05 -4.99
CA TRP A 80 -5.66 -1.49 -4.96
C TRP A 80 -7.09 -1.86 -5.33
N GLN A 81 -8.05 -1.08 -4.85
CA GLN A 81 -9.48 -1.31 -5.14
C GLN A 81 -9.90 -0.69 -6.47
N LYS A 82 -9.37 0.48 -6.79
CA LYS A 82 -9.69 1.29 -7.98
C LYS A 82 -8.42 1.45 -8.83
N ASN A 83 -8.13 0.48 -9.67
CA ASN A 83 -6.83 0.35 -10.36
C ASN A 83 -6.82 0.84 -11.82
N THR A 84 -7.94 1.34 -12.35
CA THR A 84 -8.01 1.88 -13.71
C THR A 84 -8.55 3.30 -13.72
N SER A 85 -8.19 4.10 -14.73
CA SER A 85 -8.69 5.46 -14.93
C SER A 85 -10.21 5.54 -14.84
N PHE A 86 -10.91 4.59 -15.46
CA PHE A 86 -12.38 4.54 -15.41
C PHE A 86 -12.91 4.35 -13.98
N LYS A 87 -12.39 3.39 -13.22
CA LYS A 87 -12.82 3.13 -11.84
C LYS A 87 -12.51 4.30 -10.91
N ILE A 88 -11.37 4.96 -11.11
CA ILE A 88 -10.98 6.14 -10.33
C ILE A 88 -11.93 7.30 -10.61
N LEU A 89 -12.24 7.57 -11.86
CA LEU A 89 -13.15 8.66 -12.21
C LEU A 89 -14.58 8.39 -11.71
N ILE A 90 -15.06 7.15 -11.75
CA ILE A 90 -16.33 6.76 -11.11
C ILE A 90 -16.29 7.06 -9.60
N GLU A 91 -15.21 6.69 -8.93
CA GLU A 91 -15.05 6.94 -7.48
C GLU A 91 -15.03 8.44 -7.17
N ILE A 92 -14.29 9.24 -7.95
CA ILE A 92 -14.31 10.70 -7.82
C ILE A 92 -15.71 11.25 -8.04
N CYS A 93 -16.46 10.77 -9.04
CA CYS A 93 -17.85 11.15 -9.25
C CYS A 93 -18.70 10.89 -8.00
N HIS A 94 -18.56 9.72 -7.38
CA HIS A 94 -19.28 9.37 -6.16
C HIS A 94 -18.91 10.28 -4.99
N LEU A 95 -17.63 10.58 -4.80
CA LEU A 95 -17.14 11.51 -3.77
C LEU A 95 -17.67 12.95 -3.97
N LEU A 96 -17.94 13.33 -5.21
CA LEU A 96 -18.53 14.62 -5.59
C LEU A 96 -20.08 14.61 -5.63
N ASP A 97 -20.70 13.54 -5.15
CA ASP A 97 -22.17 13.30 -5.18
C ASP A 97 -22.78 13.34 -6.60
N TYR A 98 -21.96 13.03 -7.62
CA TYR A 98 -22.45 12.91 -8.99
C TYR A 98 -22.85 11.47 -9.30
N LYS A 99 -24.17 11.22 -9.47
CA LYS A 99 -24.75 9.86 -9.59
C LYS A 99 -24.95 9.39 -11.05
N LEU A 100 -24.93 10.30 -12.03
CA LEU A 100 -25.25 9.99 -13.43
C LEU A 100 -24.02 9.44 -14.17
N THR A 101 -23.47 8.35 -13.68
CA THR A 101 -22.25 7.72 -14.24
C THR A 101 -22.55 6.59 -15.23
N HIS A 102 -23.78 6.10 -15.26
CA HIS A 102 -24.18 4.96 -16.11
C HIS A 102 -24.03 5.30 -17.60
N ASN A 103 -23.50 4.37 -18.40
CA ASN A 103 -23.26 4.49 -19.84
C ASN A 103 -22.33 5.63 -20.28
N LYS A 104 -21.56 6.24 -19.36
CA LYS A 104 -20.57 7.26 -19.71
C LYS A 104 -19.21 6.64 -19.99
N LYS A 105 -18.52 7.21 -20.98
CA LYS A 105 -17.11 6.89 -21.28
C LYS A 105 -16.18 7.62 -20.31
N THR A 106 -14.94 7.18 -20.25
CA THR A 106 -13.89 7.77 -19.39
C THR A 106 -13.75 9.29 -19.60
N ASP A 107 -13.72 9.74 -20.87
CA ASP A 107 -13.59 11.17 -21.21
C ASP A 107 -14.80 12.00 -20.78
N GLU A 108 -16.00 11.44 -20.89
CA GLU A 108 -17.23 12.11 -20.45
C GLU A 108 -17.26 12.26 -18.92
N LEU A 109 -16.84 11.21 -18.19
CA LEU A 109 -16.70 11.26 -16.74
C LEU A 109 -15.66 12.28 -16.31
N PHE A 110 -14.50 12.32 -17.00
CA PHE A 110 -13.46 13.29 -16.70
C PHE A 110 -13.93 14.74 -16.91
N ASN A 111 -14.68 15.02 -17.99
CA ASN A 111 -15.22 16.34 -18.24
C ASN A 111 -16.18 16.79 -17.13
N VAL A 112 -17.01 15.89 -16.60
CA VAL A 112 -17.90 16.18 -15.46
C VAL A 112 -17.06 16.50 -14.22
N VAL A 113 -16.12 15.60 -13.87
CA VAL A 113 -15.23 15.73 -12.72
C VAL A 113 -14.45 17.06 -12.77
N LYS A 114 -13.81 17.35 -13.89
CA LYS A 114 -13.09 18.61 -14.14
C LYS A 114 -13.99 19.84 -13.92
N GLY A 115 -15.21 19.81 -14.46
CA GLY A 115 -16.15 20.93 -14.33
C GLY A 115 -16.54 21.21 -12.87
N ILE A 116 -16.58 20.21 -12.01
CA ILE A 116 -16.88 20.35 -10.58
C ILE A 116 -15.61 20.79 -9.83
N LEU A 117 -14.49 20.08 -10.03
CA LEU A 117 -13.25 20.30 -9.29
C LEU A 117 -12.64 21.68 -9.54
N ASN A 118 -12.72 22.21 -10.75
CA ASN A 118 -12.16 23.52 -11.10
C ASN A 118 -12.88 24.71 -10.44
N LYS A 119 -14.03 24.50 -9.80
CA LYS A 119 -14.71 25.52 -8.99
C LYS A 119 -14.02 25.75 -7.65
N LYS A 120 -13.30 24.75 -7.14
CA LYS A 120 -12.62 24.76 -5.84
C LYS A 120 -11.12 24.39 -5.99
N SER A 121 -10.40 24.31 -4.89
CA SER A 121 -9.09 23.69 -4.84
C SER A 121 -9.23 22.19 -4.48
N VAL A 122 -8.26 21.35 -4.83
CA VAL A 122 -8.37 19.90 -4.63
C VAL A 122 -7.08 19.32 -4.07
N VAL A 123 -7.20 18.45 -3.08
CA VAL A 123 -6.10 17.59 -2.64
C VAL A 123 -6.43 16.16 -3.02
N PHE A 124 -5.63 15.58 -3.90
CA PHE A 124 -5.73 14.17 -4.27
C PHE A 124 -4.72 13.34 -3.49
N VAL A 125 -5.17 12.23 -2.94
CA VAL A 125 -4.32 11.18 -2.37
C VAL A 125 -4.63 9.88 -3.09
N PHE A 126 -3.66 9.36 -3.84
CA PHE A 126 -3.71 8.05 -4.48
C PHE A 126 -2.82 7.10 -3.68
N ASP A 127 -3.44 6.26 -2.88
CA ASP A 127 -2.76 5.30 -2.03
C ASP A 127 -2.53 3.98 -2.76
N GLU A 128 -1.38 3.34 -2.50
CA GLU A 128 -0.93 2.14 -3.21
C GLU A 128 -0.87 2.37 -4.74
N ALA A 129 -0.27 3.48 -5.16
CA ALA A 129 -0.23 3.93 -6.55
C ALA A 129 0.48 2.94 -7.49
N ASP A 130 1.33 2.04 -6.96
CA ASP A 130 1.96 0.94 -7.71
C ASP A 130 0.97 -0.14 -8.19
N LYS A 131 -0.29 -0.09 -7.74
CA LYS A 131 -1.36 -1.00 -8.16
C LYS A 131 -2.16 -0.50 -9.37
N LEU A 132 -1.86 0.70 -9.85
CA LEU A 132 -2.52 1.25 -11.03
C LEU A 132 -2.16 0.47 -12.29
N ASP A 133 -3.17 0.15 -13.10
CA ASP A 133 -3.03 -0.50 -14.40
C ASP A 133 -2.76 0.52 -15.53
N ASP A 134 -3.25 1.77 -15.37
CA ASP A 134 -3.05 2.89 -16.30
C ASP A 134 -2.99 4.23 -15.54
N PHE A 135 -2.47 5.27 -16.20
CA PHE A 135 -2.24 6.60 -15.63
C PHE A 135 -2.91 7.73 -16.41
N ASP A 136 -3.84 7.44 -17.32
CA ASP A 136 -4.44 8.47 -18.17
C ASP A 136 -5.24 9.48 -17.36
N PHE A 137 -5.94 9.03 -16.30
CA PHE A 137 -6.63 9.93 -15.38
C PHE A 137 -5.65 10.91 -14.68
N LEU A 138 -4.47 10.43 -14.28
CA LEU A 138 -3.48 11.25 -13.59
C LEU A 138 -2.91 12.31 -14.52
N TYR A 139 -2.60 11.93 -15.76
CA TYR A 139 -2.18 12.88 -16.79
C TYR A 139 -3.25 13.96 -17.02
N SER A 140 -4.52 13.57 -17.18
CA SER A 140 -5.63 14.49 -17.38
C SER A 140 -5.83 15.44 -16.17
N ILE A 141 -5.71 14.93 -14.92
CA ILE A 141 -5.76 15.77 -13.72
C ILE A 141 -4.60 16.78 -13.71
N LEU A 142 -3.37 16.32 -14.03
CA LEU A 142 -2.20 17.19 -14.07
C LEU A 142 -2.35 18.34 -15.07
N GLU A 143 -2.94 18.07 -16.24
CA GLU A 143 -3.12 19.07 -17.31
C GLU A 143 -4.31 20.01 -17.08
N GLU A 144 -5.45 19.49 -16.60
CA GLU A 144 -6.72 20.17 -16.75
C GLU A 144 -7.41 20.56 -15.44
N VAL A 145 -6.93 20.10 -14.28
CA VAL A 145 -7.39 20.58 -12.97
C VAL A 145 -6.47 21.69 -12.50
N TYR A 146 -7.03 22.87 -12.21
CA TYR A 146 -6.21 24.09 -12.04
C TYR A 146 -5.51 24.18 -10.69
N ARG A 147 -6.25 24.07 -9.57
CA ARG A 147 -5.71 24.26 -8.21
C ARG A 147 -5.68 22.95 -7.48
N LYS A 148 -4.53 22.32 -7.44
CA LYS A 148 -4.39 20.97 -6.90
C LYS A 148 -3.09 20.77 -6.15
N SER A 149 -3.12 19.79 -5.25
CA SER A 149 -1.97 19.04 -4.74
C SER A 149 -2.24 17.55 -4.98
N ILE A 150 -1.26 16.82 -5.44
CA ILE A 150 -1.37 15.38 -5.69
C ILE A 150 -0.35 14.67 -4.82
N PHE A 151 -0.83 13.78 -3.96
CA PHE A 151 -0.03 12.91 -3.11
C PHE A 151 -0.13 11.48 -3.63
N LEU A 152 1.01 10.89 -3.96
CA LEU A 152 1.12 9.49 -4.34
C LEU A 152 1.76 8.74 -3.17
N ILE A 153 1.12 7.67 -2.71
CA ILE A 153 1.65 6.82 -1.63
C ILE A 153 2.07 5.48 -2.21
N ASN A 154 3.29 5.06 -1.89
CA ASN A 154 3.83 3.77 -2.27
C ASN A 154 4.70 3.17 -1.15
N ASN A 155 5.06 1.89 -1.29
CA ASN A 155 5.98 1.23 -0.38
C ASN A 155 7.45 1.35 -0.83
N ASP A 156 7.70 1.62 -2.12
CA ASP A 156 9.02 1.70 -2.72
C ASP A 156 9.22 3.01 -3.50
N SER A 157 10.32 3.71 -3.20
CA SER A 157 10.69 4.96 -3.87
C SER A 157 11.11 4.76 -5.33
N SER A 158 11.61 3.58 -5.70
CA SER A 158 12.06 3.28 -7.07
C SER A 158 10.94 3.32 -8.09
N TRP A 159 9.70 3.03 -7.65
CA TRP A 159 8.52 3.04 -8.51
C TRP A 159 8.30 4.38 -9.24
N LEU A 160 8.66 5.49 -8.63
CA LEU A 160 8.50 6.81 -9.27
C LEU A 160 9.29 6.91 -10.59
N SER A 161 10.43 6.19 -10.68
CA SER A 161 11.23 6.14 -11.90
C SER A 161 10.56 5.38 -13.06
N GLU A 162 9.60 4.51 -12.75
CA GLU A 162 8.87 3.68 -13.72
C GLU A 162 7.72 4.45 -14.41
N LEU A 163 7.31 5.59 -13.84
CA LEU A 163 6.28 6.43 -14.46
C LEU A 163 6.75 6.96 -15.81
N GLU A 164 5.79 7.16 -16.71
CA GLU A 164 6.05 7.78 -18.01
C GLU A 164 6.61 9.22 -17.85
N ASP A 165 7.54 9.59 -18.72
CA ASP A 165 8.19 10.91 -18.65
C ASP A 165 7.20 12.07 -18.76
N ARG A 166 6.10 11.89 -19.52
CA ARG A 166 5.02 12.90 -19.63
C ARG A 166 4.35 13.20 -18.29
N ILE A 167 4.27 12.21 -17.40
CA ILE A 167 3.68 12.34 -16.05
C ILE A 167 4.73 12.90 -15.10
N LYS A 168 5.93 12.30 -15.08
CA LYS A 168 7.04 12.76 -14.19
C LYS A 168 7.33 14.23 -14.34
N SER A 169 7.43 14.73 -15.58
CA SER A 169 7.75 16.13 -15.88
C SER A 169 6.69 17.14 -15.40
N ARG A 170 5.44 16.70 -15.23
CA ARG A 170 4.34 17.54 -14.73
C ARG A 170 4.09 17.36 -13.23
N LEU A 171 4.26 16.14 -12.75
CA LEU A 171 4.05 15.82 -11.34
C LEU A 171 5.11 16.48 -10.46
N MET A 172 6.41 16.37 -10.82
CA MET A 172 7.56 16.92 -10.09
C MET A 172 7.37 16.89 -8.57
N PRO A 173 7.16 15.73 -7.95
CA PRO A 173 6.77 15.67 -6.54
C PRO A 173 7.96 15.92 -5.64
N GLU A 174 7.71 16.55 -4.49
CA GLU A 174 8.63 16.46 -3.35
C GLU A 174 8.63 15.03 -2.82
N MET A 175 9.74 14.61 -2.21
CA MET A 175 9.90 13.27 -1.66
C MET A 175 9.67 13.31 -0.16
N LEU A 176 8.82 12.41 0.37
CA LEU A 176 8.58 12.25 1.79
C LEU A 176 8.75 10.79 2.20
N GLU A 177 9.83 10.53 2.89
CA GLU A 177 10.11 9.21 3.45
C GLU A 177 9.45 9.04 4.83
N PHE A 178 8.67 7.99 4.97
CA PHE A 178 8.23 7.50 6.27
C PHE A 178 9.23 6.48 6.79
N ARG A 179 10.05 6.89 7.74
CA ARG A 179 10.99 5.98 8.41
C ARG A 179 10.26 4.96 9.29
N PRO A 180 10.83 3.76 9.48
CA PRO A 180 10.33 2.84 10.49
C PRO A 180 10.32 3.50 11.88
N TYR A 181 9.35 3.14 12.70
CA TYR A 181 9.32 3.56 14.10
C TYR A 181 10.45 2.90 14.88
N ASN A 182 11.05 3.64 15.81
CA ASN A 182 11.96 3.07 16.78
C ASN A 182 11.19 2.42 17.95
N ASN A 183 11.91 1.69 18.82
CA ASN A 183 11.29 0.95 19.91
C ASN A 183 10.48 1.84 20.87
N LYS A 184 10.98 3.03 21.22
CA LYS A 184 10.29 3.98 22.10
C LYS A 184 8.99 4.51 21.46
N GLU A 185 9.00 4.75 20.16
CA GLU A 185 7.83 5.20 19.42
C GLU A 185 6.76 4.10 19.36
N ILE A 186 7.19 2.84 19.13
CA ILE A 186 6.27 1.69 19.15
C ILE A 186 5.68 1.50 20.55
N ASP A 187 6.48 1.58 21.61
CA ASP A 187 5.99 1.52 22.98
C ASP A 187 4.92 2.57 23.24
N GLY A 188 5.18 3.81 22.84
CA GLY A 188 4.20 4.90 22.98
C GLY A 188 2.91 4.66 22.21
N ILE A 189 2.98 4.12 20.98
CA ILE A 189 1.80 3.80 20.16
C ILE A 189 1.00 2.64 20.78
N ILE A 190 1.67 1.56 21.17
CA ILE A 190 1.04 0.38 21.77
C ILE A 190 0.33 0.74 23.07
N ARG A 191 0.99 1.47 23.97
CA ARG A 191 0.39 1.93 25.24
C ARG A 191 -0.81 2.85 25.02
N GLU A 192 -0.75 3.72 24.04
CA GLU A 192 -1.88 4.56 23.68
C GLU A 192 -3.07 3.75 23.18
N ARG A 193 -2.83 2.74 22.33
CA ARG A 193 -3.88 1.84 21.84
C ARG A 193 -4.49 1.01 22.97
N ILE A 194 -3.67 0.54 23.90
CA ILE A 194 -4.15 -0.15 25.11
C ILE A 194 -5.08 0.78 25.92
N LYS A 195 -4.69 2.02 26.12
CA LYS A 195 -5.52 3.02 26.85
C LYS A 195 -6.87 3.29 26.19
N TYR A 196 -6.95 3.25 24.88
CA TYR A 196 -8.21 3.44 24.16
C TYR A 196 -9.06 2.17 24.10
N ALA A 197 -8.43 1.01 23.95
CA ALA A 197 -9.11 -0.25 23.70
C ALA A 197 -9.58 -0.98 24.96
N PHE A 198 -8.86 -0.85 26.09
CA PHE A 198 -9.08 -1.63 27.29
C PHE A 198 -9.45 -0.76 28.49
N PHE A 199 -10.04 -1.37 29.52
CA PHE A 199 -10.20 -0.76 30.81
C PHE A 199 -8.84 -0.58 31.50
N GLU A 200 -8.77 0.29 32.49
CA GLU A 200 -7.52 0.58 33.23
C GLU A 200 -7.04 -0.61 34.04
N ASN A 201 -5.72 -0.73 34.20
CA ASN A 201 -5.05 -1.72 35.04
C ASN A 201 -5.31 -3.21 34.65
N ILE A 202 -5.65 -3.48 33.39
CA ILE A 202 -5.93 -4.83 32.90
C ILE A 202 -4.65 -5.52 32.43
N TRP A 203 -3.70 -4.78 31.87
CA TRP A 203 -2.46 -5.30 31.34
C TRP A 203 -1.38 -5.41 32.41
N HIS A 204 -0.67 -6.53 32.45
CA HIS A 204 0.60 -6.66 33.15
C HIS A 204 1.71 -6.01 32.32
N GLU A 205 2.66 -5.36 33.00
CA GLU A 205 3.75 -4.63 32.33
C GLU A 205 4.57 -5.53 31.40
N GLU A 206 4.97 -6.72 31.87
CA GLU A 206 5.72 -7.71 31.08
C GLU A 206 4.99 -8.14 29.79
N ALA A 207 3.67 -8.16 29.82
CA ALA A 207 2.85 -8.47 28.62
C ALA A 207 2.88 -7.32 27.61
N ILE A 208 2.89 -6.07 28.09
CA ILE A 208 3.03 -4.88 27.22
C ILE A 208 4.42 -4.89 26.58
N GLU A 209 5.47 -5.08 27.38
CA GLU A 209 6.86 -5.11 26.90
C GLU A 209 7.07 -6.17 25.81
N LEU A 210 6.55 -7.39 26.01
CA LEU A 210 6.61 -8.44 25.00
C LEU A 210 5.87 -8.08 23.70
N ALA A 211 4.69 -7.45 23.82
CA ALA A 211 3.93 -7.01 22.65
C ALA A 211 4.67 -5.90 21.89
N VAL A 212 5.32 -4.98 22.58
CA VAL A 212 6.16 -3.91 22.00
C VAL A 212 7.36 -4.49 21.29
N GLU A 213 8.12 -5.38 21.95
CA GLU A 213 9.29 -6.05 21.38
C GLU A 213 8.94 -6.79 20.09
N LYS A 214 7.86 -7.56 20.12
CA LYS A 214 7.42 -8.31 18.95
C LYS A 214 6.94 -7.42 17.81
N THR A 215 6.25 -6.33 18.12
CA THR A 215 5.84 -5.32 17.12
C THR A 215 7.05 -4.66 16.48
N PHE A 216 8.08 -4.36 17.27
CA PHE A 216 9.33 -3.78 16.78
C PHE A 216 10.09 -4.75 15.85
N GLU A 217 10.21 -6.03 16.22
CA GLU A 217 10.82 -7.07 15.38
C GLU A 217 10.13 -7.18 14.01
N LEU A 218 8.79 -7.15 14.01
CA LEU A 218 8.00 -7.26 12.79
C LEU A 218 8.00 -5.98 11.95
N GLY A 219 8.28 -4.83 12.57
CA GLY A 219 8.31 -3.52 11.91
C GLY A 219 6.95 -3.06 11.36
N ASP A 220 5.83 -3.62 11.85
CA ASP A 220 4.47 -3.34 11.38
C ASP A 220 3.52 -3.15 12.57
N ILE A 221 3.00 -1.93 12.74
CA ILE A 221 2.06 -1.59 13.83
C ILE A 221 0.77 -2.42 13.76
N ARG A 222 0.32 -2.82 12.56
CA ARG A 222 -0.88 -3.65 12.40
C ARG A 222 -0.74 -5.00 13.09
N SER A 223 0.46 -5.60 13.03
CA SER A 223 0.78 -6.82 13.77
C SER A 223 0.71 -6.60 15.28
N GLY A 224 1.17 -5.46 15.77
CA GLY A 224 1.04 -5.08 17.18
C GLY A 224 -0.42 -4.95 17.62
N LEU A 225 -1.25 -4.26 16.83
CA LEU A 225 -2.69 -4.15 17.12
C LEU A 225 -3.39 -5.51 17.14
N TYR A 226 -3.02 -6.40 16.21
CA TYR A 226 -3.50 -7.78 16.20
C TYR A 226 -3.10 -8.52 17.47
N LEU A 227 -1.83 -8.41 17.91
CA LEU A 227 -1.37 -9.02 19.16
C LEU A 227 -2.16 -8.55 20.38
N LEU A 228 -2.42 -7.25 20.48
CA LEU A 228 -3.22 -6.69 21.57
C LEU A 228 -4.63 -7.28 21.59
N ARG A 229 -5.28 -7.38 20.41
CA ARG A 229 -6.62 -7.94 20.28
C ARG A 229 -6.65 -9.42 20.70
N GLU A 230 -5.75 -10.23 20.13
CA GLU A 230 -5.72 -11.67 20.39
C GLU A 230 -5.31 -11.99 21.83
N ALA A 231 -4.42 -11.21 22.44
CA ALA A 231 -4.10 -11.38 23.87
C ALA A 231 -5.31 -11.04 24.75
N GLY A 232 -6.07 -10.00 24.41
CA GLY A 232 -7.33 -9.69 25.09
C GLY A 232 -8.36 -10.82 25.01
N ASN A 233 -8.56 -11.37 23.79
CA ASN A 233 -9.43 -12.51 23.54
C ASN A 233 -8.98 -13.74 24.34
N ALA A 234 -7.69 -14.08 24.34
CA ALA A 234 -7.14 -15.22 25.08
C ALA A 234 -7.35 -15.10 26.59
N ALA A 235 -7.24 -13.88 27.14
CA ALA A 235 -7.52 -13.63 28.55
C ALA A 235 -9.02 -13.78 28.88
N GLU A 236 -9.91 -13.30 28.01
CA GLU A 236 -11.38 -13.50 28.18
C GLU A 236 -11.75 -14.98 28.08
N ASP A 237 -11.19 -15.75 27.14
CA ASP A 237 -11.44 -17.18 26.96
C ASP A 237 -11.13 -18.00 28.21
N ARG A 238 -10.08 -17.62 28.97
CA ARG A 238 -9.76 -18.24 30.26
C ARG A 238 -10.45 -17.58 31.46
N SER A 239 -11.42 -16.72 31.21
CA SER A 239 -12.19 -15.99 32.25
C SER A 239 -11.31 -15.15 33.20
N SER A 240 -10.20 -14.63 32.71
CA SER A 240 -9.30 -13.76 33.47
C SER A 240 -9.78 -12.32 33.49
N ARG A 241 -9.43 -11.61 34.55
CA ARG A 241 -9.65 -10.17 34.65
C ARG A 241 -8.41 -9.36 34.24
N LYS A 242 -7.30 -10.02 33.91
CA LYS A 242 -6.04 -9.40 33.51
C LYS A 242 -5.40 -10.13 32.35
N ILE A 243 -4.69 -9.39 31.52
CA ILE A 243 -3.91 -9.89 30.39
C ILE A 243 -2.46 -10.03 30.86
N ASN A 244 -1.92 -11.22 30.76
CA ASN A 244 -0.57 -11.55 31.19
C ASN A 244 0.33 -12.01 30.01
N LEU A 245 1.57 -12.31 30.32
CA LEU A 245 2.58 -12.73 29.34
C LEU A 245 2.15 -13.93 28.48
N GLU A 246 1.46 -14.91 29.11
CA GLU A 246 1.01 -16.12 28.39
C GLU A 246 -0.07 -15.83 27.35
N ASP A 247 -0.92 -14.83 27.59
CA ASP A 247 -1.94 -14.42 26.63
C ASP A 247 -1.29 -13.81 25.38
N VAL A 248 -0.21 -13.02 25.55
CA VAL A 248 0.57 -12.46 24.41
C VAL A 248 1.32 -13.56 23.68
N LYS A 249 1.92 -14.53 24.38
CA LYS A 249 2.59 -15.69 23.73
C LYS A 249 1.61 -16.49 22.88
N LYS A 250 0.40 -16.77 23.36
CA LYS A 250 -0.66 -17.41 22.58
C LYS A 250 -1.05 -16.60 21.34
N ALA A 251 -1.12 -15.28 21.47
CA ALA A 251 -1.37 -14.40 20.33
C ALA A 251 -0.23 -14.45 19.31
N MET A 252 1.03 -14.53 19.78
CA MET A 252 2.20 -14.64 18.90
C MET A 252 2.21 -15.97 18.11
N GLU A 253 1.73 -17.07 18.66
CA GLU A 253 1.63 -18.36 17.96
C GLU A 253 0.75 -18.27 16.70
N LYS A 254 -0.26 -17.39 16.71
CA LYS A 254 -1.15 -17.16 15.57
C LYS A 254 -0.52 -16.27 14.49
N LEU A 255 0.48 -15.44 14.83
CA LEU A 255 1.13 -14.52 13.89
C LEU A 255 1.91 -15.22 12.76
N PRO A 256 2.72 -16.27 13.01
CA PRO A 256 3.47 -16.96 11.97
C PRO A 256 2.60 -17.57 10.88
N GLU A 257 1.37 -17.94 11.17
CA GLU A 257 0.43 -18.46 10.18
C GLU A 257 0.07 -17.40 9.11
N PHE A 258 0.09 -16.10 9.46
CA PHE A 258 -0.18 -15.02 8.52
C PHE A 258 1.07 -14.53 7.78
N SER A 259 2.22 -14.48 8.43
CA SER A 259 3.46 -13.93 7.84
C SER A 259 4.32 -14.99 7.15
N SER A 260 4.42 -16.19 7.70
CA SER A 260 5.27 -17.25 7.15
C SER A 260 4.61 -18.03 6.00
N LYS A 261 3.29 -18.27 6.03
CA LYS A 261 2.59 -18.96 4.94
C LYS A 261 2.63 -18.13 3.65
N ASN A 262 2.34 -16.82 3.72
CA ASN A 262 2.36 -15.99 2.51
C ASN A 262 3.77 -15.76 1.95
N THR A 263 4.79 -15.65 2.79
CA THR A 263 6.17 -15.42 2.32
C THR A 263 6.83 -16.73 1.89
N SER A 264 6.60 -17.84 2.62
CA SER A 264 7.14 -19.15 2.25
C SER A 264 6.44 -19.73 1.02
N GLU A 265 5.12 -19.62 0.90
CA GLU A 265 4.38 -20.04 -0.31
C GLU A 265 4.75 -19.21 -1.54
N LEU A 266 4.96 -17.90 -1.40
CA LEU A 266 5.46 -17.03 -2.47
C LEU A 266 6.91 -17.35 -2.84
N GLU A 267 7.76 -17.65 -1.88
CA GLU A 267 9.14 -18.07 -2.08
C GLU A 267 9.21 -19.47 -2.70
N GLU A 268 8.41 -20.40 -2.24
CA GLU A 268 8.30 -21.75 -2.80
C GLU A 268 7.76 -21.72 -4.23
N GLU A 269 6.75 -20.91 -4.51
CA GLU A 269 6.21 -20.78 -5.86
C GLU A 269 7.20 -20.09 -6.81
N LYS A 270 7.97 -19.10 -6.34
CA LYS A 270 9.08 -18.49 -7.09
C LYS A 270 10.15 -19.53 -7.41
N LYS A 271 10.59 -20.31 -6.43
CA LYS A 271 11.56 -21.39 -6.62
C LYS A 271 11.04 -22.42 -7.61
N PHE A 272 9.79 -22.82 -7.49
CA PHE A 272 9.14 -23.76 -8.39
C PHE A 272 9.14 -23.27 -9.84
N ILE A 273 8.76 -22.00 -10.09
CA ILE A 273 8.78 -21.41 -11.43
C ILE A 273 10.23 -21.29 -11.93
N LEU A 274 11.18 -20.86 -11.11
CA LEU A 274 12.60 -20.75 -11.48
C LEU A 274 13.20 -22.12 -11.84
N ASP A 275 12.86 -23.18 -11.13
CA ASP A 275 13.35 -24.54 -11.42
C ASP A 275 12.81 -25.06 -12.75
N ILE A 276 11.58 -24.72 -13.09
CA ILE A 276 11.00 -25.05 -14.40
C ILE A 276 11.70 -24.26 -15.50
N ILE A 277 11.96 -22.95 -15.28
CA ILE A 277 12.68 -22.12 -16.25
C ILE A 277 14.12 -22.60 -16.43
N LYS A 278 14.82 -23.00 -15.36
CA LYS A 278 16.18 -23.58 -15.45
C LYS A 278 16.24 -24.78 -16.36
N LYS A 279 15.25 -25.69 -16.24
CA LYS A 279 15.15 -26.90 -17.08
C LYS A 279 14.75 -26.60 -18.53
N ASN A 280 14.13 -25.45 -18.77
CA ASN A 280 13.50 -25.06 -20.03
C ASN A 280 13.98 -23.70 -20.55
N SER A 281 15.19 -23.26 -20.17
CA SER A 281 15.76 -21.99 -20.61
C SER A 281 15.87 -21.92 -22.13
N GLY A 282 15.53 -20.76 -22.71
CA GLY A 282 15.51 -20.58 -24.16
C GLY A 282 14.22 -20.99 -24.86
N LYS A 283 13.22 -21.49 -24.13
CA LYS A 283 11.90 -21.83 -24.67
C LYS A 283 10.94 -20.64 -24.67
N LYS A 284 9.88 -20.75 -25.47
CA LYS A 284 8.79 -19.79 -25.53
C LYS A 284 7.97 -19.81 -24.24
N ILE A 285 7.48 -18.66 -23.79
CA ILE A 285 6.68 -18.52 -22.55
C ILE A 285 5.47 -19.49 -22.52
N GLY A 286 4.84 -19.76 -23.66
CA GLY A 286 3.72 -20.71 -23.76
C GLY A 286 4.13 -22.16 -23.53
N GLU A 287 5.37 -22.54 -23.90
CA GLU A 287 5.92 -23.88 -23.65
C GLU A 287 6.27 -24.04 -22.17
N ILE A 288 6.92 -23.04 -21.59
CA ILE A 288 7.24 -23.02 -20.15
C ILE A 288 5.97 -23.04 -19.30
N TYR A 289 4.90 -22.36 -19.74
CA TYR A 289 3.60 -22.42 -19.07
C TYR A 289 2.98 -23.82 -19.09
N ARG A 290 3.09 -24.54 -20.19
CA ARG A 290 2.64 -25.95 -20.28
C ARG A 290 3.39 -26.86 -19.30
N GLU A 291 4.72 -26.71 -19.24
CA GLU A 291 5.57 -27.43 -18.29
C GLU A 291 5.22 -27.07 -16.83
N TYR A 292 4.94 -25.79 -16.56
CA TYR A 292 4.48 -25.32 -15.25
C TYR A 292 3.18 -26.01 -14.83
N HIS A 293 2.20 -26.10 -15.73
CA HIS A 293 0.94 -26.80 -15.46
C HIS A 293 1.12 -28.31 -15.32
N ALA A 294 1.92 -28.92 -16.16
CA ALA A 294 2.23 -30.35 -16.09
C ALA A 294 2.93 -30.74 -14.79
N ALA A 295 3.72 -29.83 -14.20
CA ALA A 295 4.40 -30.01 -12.94
C ALA A 295 3.51 -29.66 -11.71
N GLY A 296 2.22 -29.36 -11.90
CA GLY A 296 1.26 -29.08 -10.82
C GLY A 296 1.00 -27.60 -10.52
N GLY A 297 1.51 -26.68 -11.33
CA GLY A 297 1.25 -25.24 -11.18
C GLY A 297 -0.22 -24.88 -11.42
N LYS A 298 -0.79 -24.06 -10.56
CA LYS A 298 -2.23 -23.73 -10.54
C LYS A 298 -2.57 -22.35 -11.13
N ALA A 299 -1.57 -21.50 -11.40
CA ALA A 299 -1.83 -20.15 -11.89
C ALA A 299 -2.36 -20.17 -13.34
N ILE A 300 -3.37 -19.34 -13.62
CA ILE A 300 -3.82 -19.08 -14.99
C ILE A 300 -2.74 -18.33 -15.78
N TYR A 301 -2.76 -18.43 -17.11
CA TYR A 301 -1.73 -17.89 -18.00
C TYR A 301 -1.40 -16.40 -17.74
N LYS A 302 -2.42 -15.56 -17.54
CA LYS A 302 -2.23 -14.12 -17.25
C LYS A 302 -1.50 -13.88 -15.93
N THR A 303 -1.78 -14.68 -14.90
CA THR A 303 -1.10 -14.63 -13.61
C THR A 303 0.34 -15.15 -13.73
N PHE A 304 0.56 -16.21 -14.51
CA PHE A 304 1.89 -16.72 -14.80
C PHE A 304 2.74 -15.68 -15.52
N GLN A 305 2.21 -14.98 -16.53
CA GLN A 305 2.91 -13.88 -17.22
C GLN A 305 3.33 -12.77 -16.25
N ARG A 306 2.48 -12.38 -15.29
CA ARG A 306 2.83 -11.38 -14.26
C ARG A 306 3.97 -11.86 -13.36
N LYS A 307 3.99 -13.15 -13.02
CA LYS A 307 5.08 -13.75 -12.22
C LYS A 307 6.39 -13.78 -13.00
N ILE A 308 6.35 -14.08 -14.30
CA ILE A 308 7.52 -14.01 -15.19
C ILE A 308 8.05 -12.56 -15.26
N ALA A 309 7.18 -11.57 -15.46
CA ALA A 309 7.59 -10.16 -15.46
C ALA A 309 8.24 -9.73 -14.14
N LYS A 310 7.74 -10.23 -13.00
CA LYS A 310 8.34 -9.98 -11.70
C LYS A 310 9.74 -10.61 -11.55
N LEU A 311 9.91 -11.86 -11.99
CA LEU A 311 11.22 -12.53 -11.98
C LEU A 311 12.25 -11.85 -12.90
N GLU A 312 11.80 -11.29 -14.03
CA GLU A 312 12.64 -10.49 -14.92
C GLU A 312 13.07 -9.18 -14.24
N LYS A 313 12.14 -8.46 -13.60
CA LYS A 313 12.41 -7.23 -12.84
C LYS A 313 13.39 -7.49 -11.69
N GLU A 314 13.26 -8.62 -11.01
CA GLU A 314 14.17 -9.08 -9.95
C GLU A 314 15.51 -9.62 -10.50
N SER A 315 15.73 -9.58 -11.82
CA SER A 315 16.96 -9.98 -12.52
C SER A 315 17.32 -11.49 -12.44
N PHE A 316 16.37 -12.35 -12.09
CA PHE A 316 16.56 -13.81 -12.11
C PHE A 316 16.54 -14.40 -13.52
N ILE A 317 15.81 -13.75 -14.43
CA ILE A 317 15.63 -14.18 -15.81
C ILE A 317 15.77 -12.99 -16.76
N SER A 318 15.94 -13.27 -18.06
CA SER A 318 15.81 -12.28 -19.13
C SER A 318 14.74 -12.74 -20.11
N THR A 319 14.01 -11.79 -20.69
CA THR A 319 13.00 -12.07 -21.70
C THR A 319 13.39 -11.41 -23.02
N GLU A 320 13.18 -12.12 -24.12
CA GLU A 320 13.39 -11.62 -25.48
C GLU A 320 12.09 -11.73 -26.26
N LYS A 321 11.59 -10.59 -26.75
CA LYS A 321 10.37 -10.54 -27.56
C LYS A 321 10.72 -10.80 -29.02
N ILE A 322 10.20 -11.88 -29.59
CA ILE A 322 10.38 -12.20 -30.99
C ILE A 322 9.13 -11.78 -31.76
N ALA A 323 9.33 -11.00 -32.85
CA ALA A 323 8.29 -10.69 -33.80
C ALA A 323 7.97 -12.00 -34.54
N GLY A 324 6.82 -12.60 -34.24
CA GLY A 324 6.37 -13.83 -34.88
C GLY A 324 5.80 -13.55 -36.26
N GLY A 325 6.02 -14.49 -37.19
CA GLY A 325 5.34 -14.55 -38.47
C GLY A 325 3.85 -14.87 -38.29
N LYS A 326 3.30 -15.84 -39.00
CA LYS A 326 1.88 -16.24 -38.97
C LYS A 326 1.29 -16.61 -37.57
N GLU A 327 2.14 -16.85 -36.56
CA GLU A 327 1.73 -17.27 -35.19
C GLU A 327 1.73 -16.15 -34.11
N GLY A 328 1.95 -14.87 -34.47
CA GLY A 328 1.90 -13.74 -33.54
C GLY A 328 3.21 -13.53 -32.76
N LYS A 329 3.23 -12.47 -31.91
CA LYS A 329 4.40 -12.11 -31.07
C LYS A 329 4.54 -13.12 -29.94
N THR A 330 5.77 -13.64 -29.71
CA THR A 330 6.08 -14.53 -28.59
C THR A 330 7.28 -14.02 -27.80
N THR A 331 7.43 -14.51 -26.56
CA THR A 331 8.53 -14.14 -25.66
C THR A 331 9.33 -15.39 -25.33
N ILE A 332 10.65 -15.35 -25.53
CA ILE A 332 11.58 -16.38 -25.05
C ILE A 332 12.07 -16.00 -23.66
N ILE A 333 12.22 -16.98 -22.79
CA ILE A 333 12.66 -16.78 -21.39
C ILE A 333 13.98 -17.52 -21.20
N ASN A 334 14.99 -16.76 -20.72
CA ASN A 334 16.32 -17.29 -20.40
C ASN A 334 16.61 -17.09 -18.92
N ILE A 335 17.26 -18.09 -18.30
CA ILE A 335 17.79 -17.93 -16.95
C ILE A 335 19.02 -16.99 -16.98
N LYS A 336 19.15 -16.09 -16.04
CA LYS A 336 20.39 -15.34 -15.84
C LYS A 336 21.29 -16.10 -14.89
N ASP A 337 22.53 -16.39 -15.30
CA ASP A 337 23.54 -16.98 -14.42
C ASP A 337 23.92 -15.98 -13.32
N ILE A 338 23.51 -16.26 -12.09
CA ILE A 338 23.75 -15.43 -10.91
C ILE A 338 25.18 -15.62 -10.37
N THR A 339 25.97 -16.54 -10.93
CA THR A 339 27.29 -16.94 -10.43
C THR A 339 28.40 -15.88 -10.57
N ARG A 340 28.12 -14.70 -11.11
CA ARG A 340 29.12 -13.63 -11.29
C ARG A 340 28.99 -12.40 -10.35
N LYS A 341 28.14 -12.41 -9.32
CA LYS A 341 27.97 -11.26 -8.43
C LYS A 341 28.30 -11.48 -6.96
N ILE A 342 28.86 -12.63 -6.60
CA ILE A 342 29.27 -12.91 -5.18
C ILE A 342 30.79 -12.70 -4.97
N THR A 343 31.57 -12.43 -6.00
CA THR A 343 33.03 -12.26 -5.89
C THR A 343 33.54 -10.83 -6.16
N ASP A 344 32.68 -9.86 -6.33
CA ASP A 344 33.06 -8.45 -6.56
C ASP A 344 32.61 -7.48 -5.45
N PHE A 345 32.54 -7.97 -4.20
CA PHE A 345 32.42 -7.14 -3.01
C PHE A 345 33.48 -7.50 -1.99
#